data_57a1819f6ceaea1c37d08d48c687807e
#
_entry.id   57a1819f6ceaea1c37d08d48c687807e
#
_cell.length_a   1.000
_cell.length_b   1.000
_cell.length_c   1.000
_cell.angle_alpha   90.00
_cell.angle_beta   90.00
_cell.angle_gamma   90.00
#
_symmetry.space_group_name_H-M   'P 1'
#
loop_
_entity.id
_entity.type
_entity.pdbx_description
1 polymer ?
#
loop_
_entity_poly.entity_id
_entity_poly.type
_entity_poly.pdbx_seq_one_letter_code
_entity_poly.pdbx_strand_id
1 'polypeptide(L)'
;MTKIAELNNFQLDVLKEIGNIGAGHAATALSQLLSEPITMTVPNVSIVALPQVSEILGGAEQEVVGIYMRVFGDVPGKIIFVFAKEEALTLAEMLTGSKNKPPVLNDFEKSALKEIGNIMTGAYLYALTKLTGYNVLSSVPMLANDMVGAILNTALLDFGIVGDYALFIQTQFSLTQRKINGHFFLVPDPGALDTLMNALGVEVEWMK
;
A
#
# COMPACT_ATOMS: atom_id res chain seq x y z
N MET A 1 10.43 -13.80 -17.48
CA MET A 1 10.14 -12.90 -16.35
C MET A 1 8.94 -12.06 -16.74
N THR A 2 7.82 -12.24 -16.07
CA THR A 2 6.61 -11.45 -16.30
C THR A 2 6.89 -10.01 -15.91
N LYS A 3 6.67 -9.09 -16.81
CA LYS A 3 6.69 -7.67 -16.46
C LYS A 3 5.34 -7.32 -15.87
N ILE A 4 5.30 -6.48 -14.84
CA ILE A 4 4.05 -5.96 -14.27
C ILE A 4 3.11 -5.45 -15.37
N ALA A 5 3.66 -4.83 -16.41
CA ALA A 5 2.90 -4.30 -17.56
C ALA A 5 2.16 -5.37 -18.40
N GLU A 6 2.46 -6.64 -18.20
CA GLU A 6 1.92 -7.75 -19.00
C GLU A 6 0.79 -8.53 -18.31
N LEU A 7 0.39 -8.11 -17.08
CA LEU A 7 -0.72 -8.76 -16.37
C LEU A 7 -2.04 -8.56 -17.12
N ASN A 8 -2.76 -9.65 -17.31
CA ASN A 8 -4.09 -9.63 -17.89
C ASN A 8 -5.19 -9.33 -16.83
N ASN A 9 -6.42 -9.10 -17.28
CA ASN A 9 -7.54 -8.75 -16.41
C ASN A 9 -7.80 -9.81 -15.35
N PHE A 10 -7.68 -11.10 -15.67
CA PHE A 10 -7.89 -12.19 -14.70
C PHE A 10 -6.83 -12.13 -13.58
N GLN A 11 -5.58 -11.88 -13.92
CA GLN A 11 -4.49 -11.73 -12.95
C GLN A 11 -4.69 -10.51 -12.03
N LEU A 12 -5.17 -9.39 -12.59
CA LEU A 12 -5.53 -8.20 -11.81
C LEU A 12 -6.72 -8.47 -10.89
N ASP A 13 -7.72 -9.22 -11.33
CA ASP A 13 -8.87 -9.60 -10.51
C ASP A 13 -8.45 -10.51 -9.33
N VAL A 14 -7.52 -11.45 -9.55
CA VAL A 14 -6.94 -12.26 -8.47
C VAL A 14 -6.22 -11.39 -7.46
N LEU A 15 -5.39 -10.45 -7.90
CA LEU A 15 -4.71 -9.52 -7.00
C LEU A 15 -5.69 -8.61 -6.24
N LYS A 16 -6.78 -8.20 -6.88
CA LYS A 16 -7.86 -7.44 -6.25
C LYS A 16 -8.55 -8.24 -5.15
N GLU A 17 -8.84 -9.52 -5.39
CA GLU A 17 -9.44 -10.40 -4.39
C GLU A 17 -8.53 -10.59 -3.18
N ILE A 18 -7.24 -10.82 -3.40
CA ILE A 18 -6.24 -10.86 -2.33
C ILE A 18 -6.21 -9.54 -1.55
N GLY A 19 -6.26 -8.43 -2.28
CA GLY A 19 -6.34 -7.10 -1.71
C GLY A 19 -7.57 -6.94 -0.79
N ASN A 20 -8.75 -7.40 -1.21
CA ASN A 20 -9.97 -7.34 -0.42
C ASN A 20 -9.93 -8.24 0.81
N ILE A 21 -9.35 -9.45 0.71
CA ILE A 21 -9.13 -10.32 1.88
C ILE A 21 -8.21 -9.62 2.89
N GLY A 22 -7.09 -9.06 2.43
CA GLY A 22 -6.18 -8.29 3.28
C GLY A 22 -6.84 -7.06 3.90
N ALA A 23 -7.63 -6.32 3.12
CA ALA A 23 -8.39 -5.16 3.59
C ALA A 23 -9.40 -5.54 4.69
N GLY A 24 -10.08 -6.69 4.57
CA GLY A 24 -10.98 -7.20 5.60
C GLY A 24 -10.27 -7.50 6.94
N HIS A 25 -9.08 -8.12 6.87
CA HIS A 25 -8.25 -8.36 8.06
C HIS A 25 -7.74 -7.05 8.66
N ALA A 26 -7.27 -6.12 7.83
CA ALA A 26 -6.81 -4.81 8.28
C ALA A 26 -7.96 -4.02 8.94
N ALA A 27 -9.15 -4.01 8.34
CA ALA A 27 -10.33 -3.35 8.90
C ALA A 27 -10.68 -3.88 10.29
N THR A 28 -10.61 -5.19 10.49
CA THR A 28 -10.84 -5.81 11.79
C THR A 28 -9.83 -5.34 12.84
N ALA A 29 -8.54 -5.37 12.51
CA ALA A 29 -7.47 -4.95 13.42
C ALA A 29 -7.55 -3.44 13.74
N LEU A 30 -7.81 -2.61 12.73
CA LEU A 30 -7.97 -1.17 12.89
C LEU A 30 -9.23 -0.80 13.69
N SER A 31 -10.34 -1.53 13.52
CA SER A 31 -11.56 -1.34 14.32
C SER A 31 -11.30 -1.61 15.80
N GLN A 32 -10.50 -2.62 16.11
CA GLN A 32 -10.09 -2.92 17.49
C GLN A 32 -9.18 -1.82 18.06
N LEU A 33 -8.22 -1.34 17.28
CA LEU A 33 -7.29 -0.29 17.68
C LEU A 33 -8.01 1.03 17.98
N LEU A 34 -8.94 1.42 17.11
CA LEU A 34 -9.67 2.69 17.19
C LEU A 34 -10.93 2.61 18.06
N SER A 35 -11.33 1.40 18.47
CA SER A 35 -12.61 1.16 19.17
C SER A 35 -13.82 1.72 18.40
N GLU A 36 -13.74 1.75 17.07
CA GLU A 36 -14.77 2.25 16.16
C GLU A 36 -14.88 1.32 14.94
N PRO A 37 -16.09 1.04 14.44
CA PRO A 37 -16.26 0.24 13.23
C PRO A 37 -15.59 0.87 12.01
N ILE A 38 -14.66 0.14 11.40
CA ILE A 38 -13.97 0.51 10.17
C ILE A 38 -14.32 -0.51 9.09
N THR A 39 -14.60 -0.04 7.90
CA THR A 39 -14.64 -0.87 6.71
C THR A 39 -13.54 -0.44 5.75
N MET A 40 -12.92 -1.43 5.11
CA MET A 40 -11.91 -1.21 4.08
C MET A 40 -12.28 -1.98 2.83
N THR A 41 -12.09 -1.36 1.69
CA THR A 41 -12.32 -1.98 0.38
C THR A 41 -11.18 -1.65 -0.57
N VAL A 42 -10.98 -2.55 -1.53
CA VAL A 42 -10.09 -2.36 -2.67
C VAL A 42 -10.94 -2.26 -3.94
N PRO A 43 -11.43 -1.07 -4.29
CA PRO A 43 -12.29 -0.91 -5.45
C PRO A 43 -11.59 -1.20 -6.76
N ASN A 44 -10.30 -0.91 -6.86
CA ASN A 44 -9.54 -1.07 -8.08
C ASN A 44 -8.10 -1.51 -7.84
N VAL A 45 -7.62 -2.38 -8.74
CA VAL A 45 -6.19 -2.72 -8.89
C VAL A 45 -5.82 -2.48 -10.35
N SER A 46 -4.76 -1.76 -10.59
CA SER A 46 -4.28 -1.45 -11.94
C SER A 46 -2.76 -1.37 -11.98
N ILE A 47 -2.23 -1.44 -13.18
CA ILE A 47 -0.81 -1.22 -13.45
C ILE A 47 -0.64 0.24 -13.82
N VAL A 48 0.30 0.91 -13.19
CA VAL A 48 0.63 2.30 -13.47
C VAL A 48 2.10 2.46 -13.77
N ALA A 49 2.43 3.26 -14.77
CA ALA A 49 3.81 3.65 -15.01
C ALA A 49 4.27 4.59 -13.88
N LEU A 50 5.50 4.40 -13.39
CA LEU A 50 6.03 5.21 -12.27
C LEU A 50 5.93 6.72 -12.50
N PRO A 51 6.17 7.26 -13.72
CA PRO A 51 5.96 8.69 -13.97
C PRO A 51 4.52 9.16 -13.79
N GLN A 52 3.52 8.28 -13.97
CA GLN A 52 2.09 8.61 -13.82
C GLN A 52 1.63 8.60 -12.37
N VAL A 53 2.42 8.03 -11.45
CA VAL A 53 2.07 7.98 -10.03
C VAL A 53 1.89 9.38 -9.45
N SER A 54 2.70 10.36 -9.86
CA SER A 54 2.55 11.74 -9.39
C SER A 54 1.22 12.37 -9.80
N GLU A 55 0.72 12.09 -11.01
CA GLU A 55 -0.58 12.60 -11.49
C GLU A 55 -1.73 11.98 -10.69
N ILE A 56 -1.66 10.66 -10.43
CA ILE A 56 -2.66 9.95 -9.61
C ILE A 56 -2.75 10.54 -8.20
N LEU A 57 -1.61 10.98 -7.66
CA LEU A 57 -1.50 11.54 -6.31
C LEU A 57 -1.77 13.06 -6.24
N GLY A 58 -2.21 13.68 -7.34
CA GLY A 58 -2.59 15.09 -7.38
C GLY A 58 -1.49 16.05 -7.87
N GLY A 59 -0.40 15.51 -8.42
CA GLY A 59 0.72 16.27 -8.96
C GLY A 59 1.98 16.21 -8.10
N ALA A 60 3.13 16.54 -8.72
CA ALA A 60 4.43 16.42 -8.07
C ALA A 60 4.61 17.35 -6.83
N GLU A 61 3.88 18.47 -6.79
CA GLU A 61 3.91 19.46 -5.70
C GLU A 61 2.88 19.19 -4.60
N GLN A 62 2.02 18.17 -4.78
CA GLN A 62 1.05 17.80 -3.76
C GLN A 62 1.76 17.31 -2.49
N GLU A 63 1.42 17.89 -1.33
CA GLU A 63 1.91 17.41 -0.03
C GLU A 63 1.19 16.13 0.37
N VAL A 64 1.98 15.10 0.70
CA VAL A 64 1.50 13.78 1.09
C VAL A 64 2.30 13.21 2.25
N VAL A 65 1.72 12.21 2.90
CA VAL A 65 2.41 11.36 3.86
C VAL A 65 2.59 10.00 3.22
N GLY A 66 3.84 9.60 3.00
CA GLY A 66 4.23 8.30 2.50
C GLY A 66 4.72 7.39 3.63
N ILE A 67 4.22 6.15 3.67
CA ILE A 67 4.68 5.11 4.58
C ILE A 67 5.26 3.98 3.73
N TYR A 68 6.55 3.75 3.87
CA TYR A 68 7.31 2.77 3.10
C TYR A 68 7.69 1.56 3.95
N MET A 69 7.59 0.37 3.35
CA MET A 69 8.09 -0.88 3.92
C MET A 69 8.71 -1.77 2.85
N ARG A 70 9.81 -2.42 3.20
CA ARG A 70 10.41 -3.48 2.41
C ARG A 70 9.73 -4.81 2.74
N VAL A 71 9.47 -5.63 1.72
CA VAL A 71 8.99 -7.00 1.85
C VAL A 71 10.14 -7.95 1.58
N PHE A 72 10.29 -8.97 2.42
CA PHE A 72 11.29 -10.01 2.36
C PHE A 72 10.63 -11.39 2.25
N GLY A 73 11.41 -12.41 1.89
CA GLY A 73 10.97 -13.80 1.82
C GLY A 73 10.73 -14.24 0.39
N ASP A 74 9.74 -15.12 0.18
CA ASP A 74 9.52 -15.79 -1.10
C ASP A 74 9.01 -14.86 -2.21
N VAL A 75 8.35 -13.76 -1.83
CA VAL A 75 7.86 -12.71 -2.75
C VAL A 75 8.38 -11.35 -2.31
N PRO A 76 9.67 -11.07 -2.54
CA PRO A 76 10.25 -9.80 -2.11
C PRO A 76 9.75 -8.63 -2.95
N GLY A 77 9.72 -7.45 -2.32
CA GLY A 77 9.24 -6.24 -2.97
C GLY A 77 9.21 -5.05 -2.05
N LYS A 78 8.44 -4.04 -2.43
CA LYS A 78 8.29 -2.78 -1.71
C LYS A 78 6.81 -2.42 -1.64
N ILE A 79 6.40 -1.92 -0.49
CA ILE A 79 5.05 -1.41 -0.23
C ILE A 79 5.16 0.06 0.13
N ILE A 80 4.32 0.86 -0.49
CA ILE A 80 4.23 2.29 -0.20
C ILE A 80 2.75 2.64 -0.04
N PHE A 81 2.36 3.09 1.16
CA PHE A 81 1.07 3.75 1.38
C PHE A 81 1.26 5.25 1.24
N VAL A 82 0.34 5.90 0.54
CA VAL A 82 0.36 7.35 0.36
C VAL A 82 -1.01 7.91 0.71
N PHE A 83 -1.01 8.89 1.58
CA PHE A 83 -2.19 9.66 1.99
C PHE A 83 -1.98 11.12 1.62
N ALA A 84 -3.01 11.80 1.11
CA ALA A 84 -2.98 13.26 1.08
C ALA A 84 -2.77 13.78 2.51
N LYS A 85 -2.07 14.90 2.66
CA LYS A 85 -1.70 15.46 3.98
C LYS A 85 -2.92 15.61 4.90
N GLU A 86 -4.03 16.11 4.38
CA GLU A 86 -5.26 16.31 5.14
C GLU A 86 -5.88 14.98 5.61
N GLU A 87 -5.80 13.95 4.78
CA GLU A 87 -6.25 12.60 5.11
C GLU A 87 -5.37 11.98 6.22
N ALA A 88 -4.04 12.13 6.10
CA ALA A 88 -3.11 11.67 7.12
C ALA A 88 -3.30 12.38 8.47
N LEU A 89 -3.51 13.70 8.47
CA LEU A 89 -3.80 14.47 9.68
C LEU A 89 -5.12 14.03 10.31
N THR A 90 -6.14 13.77 9.50
CA THR A 90 -7.43 13.27 9.97
C THR A 90 -7.29 11.88 10.60
N LEU A 91 -6.55 10.99 9.95
CA LEU A 91 -6.28 9.65 10.46
C LEU A 91 -5.47 9.70 11.76
N ALA A 92 -4.45 10.55 11.84
CA ALA A 92 -3.66 10.76 13.03
C ALA A 92 -4.50 11.33 14.21
N GLU A 93 -5.38 12.31 13.94
CA GLU A 93 -6.33 12.84 14.94
C GLU A 93 -7.20 11.73 15.55
N MET A 94 -7.70 10.84 14.71
CA MET A 94 -8.56 9.74 15.15
C MET A 94 -7.79 8.73 16.02
N LEU A 95 -6.56 8.42 15.65
CA LEU A 95 -5.70 7.49 16.37
C LEU A 95 -5.25 8.01 17.74
N THR A 96 -5.00 9.30 17.81
CA THR A 96 -4.39 9.92 19.02
C THR A 96 -5.41 10.61 19.90
N GLY A 97 -6.65 10.82 19.41
CA GLY A 97 -7.68 11.60 20.10
C GLY A 97 -7.35 13.11 20.17
N SER A 98 -6.33 13.56 19.47
CA SER A 98 -5.90 14.96 19.44
C SER A 98 -6.97 15.82 18.76
N LYS A 99 -7.55 16.80 19.49
CA LYS A 99 -8.58 17.71 18.93
C LYS A 99 -8.00 18.94 18.24
N ASN A 100 -6.72 19.18 18.40
CA ASN A 100 -6.02 20.29 17.75
C ASN A 100 -5.32 19.76 16.50
N LYS A 101 -5.77 20.17 15.31
CA LYS A 101 -5.09 19.89 14.05
C LYS A 101 -3.85 20.79 13.92
N PRO A 102 -2.65 20.35 14.31
CA PRO A 102 -1.46 21.10 13.95
C PRO A 102 -1.25 20.95 12.43
N PRO A 103 -0.71 21.96 11.75
CA PRO A 103 -0.41 21.87 10.31
C PRO A 103 0.70 20.86 10.00
N VAL A 104 1.34 20.31 11.04
CA VAL A 104 2.47 19.37 10.95
C VAL A 104 2.30 18.24 11.95
N LEU A 105 2.50 17.01 11.51
CA LEU A 105 2.48 15.82 12.34
C LEU A 105 3.61 15.87 13.39
N ASN A 106 3.27 15.69 14.65
CA ASN A 106 4.24 15.47 15.71
C ASN A 106 4.75 14.02 15.73
N ASP A 107 5.74 13.70 16.55
CA ASP A 107 6.37 12.38 16.57
C ASP A 107 5.41 11.26 17.04
N PHE A 108 4.48 11.57 17.93
CA PHE A 108 3.46 10.62 18.37
C PHE A 108 2.46 10.29 17.24
N GLU A 109 1.99 11.31 16.52
CA GLU A 109 1.12 11.16 15.36
C GLU A 109 1.82 10.39 14.21
N LYS A 110 3.09 10.69 13.96
CA LYS A 110 3.91 9.92 13.00
C LYS A 110 4.04 8.45 13.41
N SER A 111 4.21 8.19 14.71
CA SER A 111 4.29 6.81 15.23
C SER A 111 2.96 6.09 15.08
N ALA A 112 1.84 6.76 15.33
CA ALA A 112 0.51 6.21 15.12
C ALA A 112 0.24 5.86 13.65
N LEU A 113 0.62 6.75 12.71
CA LEU A 113 0.49 6.47 11.27
C LEU A 113 1.40 5.33 10.80
N LYS A 114 2.61 5.20 11.35
CA LYS A 114 3.47 4.04 11.08
C LYS A 114 2.82 2.73 11.55
N GLU A 115 2.14 2.74 12.69
CA GLU A 115 1.42 1.56 13.17
C GLU A 115 0.26 1.18 12.23
N ILE A 116 -0.48 2.13 11.68
CA ILE A 116 -1.45 1.86 10.61
C ILE A 116 -0.78 1.15 9.42
N GLY A 117 0.34 1.67 8.95
CA GLY A 117 1.08 1.03 7.86
C GLY A 117 1.51 -0.40 8.20
N ASN A 118 1.95 -0.63 9.43
CA ASN A 118 2.34 -1.95 9.93
C ASN A 118 1.16 -2.93 9.94
N ILE A 119 0.01 -2.52 10.49
CA ILE A 119 -1.22 -3.32 10.54
C ILE A 119 -1.70 -3.65 9.13
N MET A 120 -1.75 -2.67 8.24
CA MET A 120 -2.21 -2.86 6.86
C MET A 120 -1.29 -3.83 6.12
N THR A 121 0.00 -3.60 6.16
CA THR A 121 0.97 -4.49 5.51
C THR A 121 0.88 -5.91 6.08
N GLY A 122 0.85 -6.06 7.40
CA GLY A 122 0.71 -7.36 8.04
C GLY A 122 -0.54 -8.09 7.58
N ALA A 123 -1.67 -7.40 7.43
CA ALA A 123 -2.92 -7.98 6.96
C ALA A 123 -2.85 -8.44 5.48
N TYR A 124 -2.24 -7.65 4.60
CA TYR A 124 -2.02 -8.02 3.20
C TYR A 124 -1.06 -9.21 3.07
N LEU A 125 0.07 -9.17 3.78
CA LEU A 125 1.05 -10.26 3.77
C LEU A 125 0.47 -11.55 4.37
N TYR A 126 -0.37 -11.45 5.41
CA TYR A 126 -1.09 -12.58 5.96
C TYR A 126 -2.03 -13.23 4.93
N ALA A 127 -2.80 -12.42 4.19
CA ALA A 127 -3.65 -12.91 3.11
C ALA A 127 -2.83 -13.64 2.04
N LEU A 128 -1.71 -13.06 1.61
CA LEU A 128 -0.78 -13.70 0.67
C LEU A 128 -0.25 -15.03 1.21
N THR A 129 0.26 -15.06 2.43
CA THR A 129 0.77 -16.30 3.06
C THR A 129 -0.31 -17.39 3.12
N LYS A 130 -1.54 -17.02 3.46
CA LYS A 130 -2.66 -17.99 3.55
C LYS A 130 -3.02 -18.60 2.20
N LEU A 131 -2.96 -17.83 1.13
CA LEU A 131 -3.34 -18.27 -0.20
C LEU A 131 -2.21 -19.01 -0.93
N THR A 132 -0.96 -18.64 -0.68
CA THR A 132 0.20 -19.17 -1.41
C THR A 132 1.02 -20.19 -0.61
N GLY A 133 0.93 -20.18 0.71
CA GLY A 133 1.82 -20.93 1.60
C GLY A 133 3.23 -20.32 1.73
N TYR A 134 3.49 -19.18 1.10
CA TYR A 134 4.79 -18.53 1.12
C TYR A 134 5.05 -17.76 2.42
N ASN A 135 6.32 -17.71 2.81
CA ASN A 135 6.77 -16.88 3.92
C ASN A 135 7.13 -15.49 3.42
N VAL A 136 6.38 -14.50 3.87
CA VAL A 136 6.63 -13.09 3.57
C VAL A 136 6.63 -12.27 4.85
N LEU A 137 7.59 -11.36 4.97
CA LEU A 137 7.80 -10.52 6.14
C LEU A 137 8.00 -9.07 5.69
N SER A 138 7.60 -8.11 6.51
CA SER A 138 7.89 -6.69 6.26
C SER A 138 8.99 -6.15 7.16
N SER A 139 9.67 -5.12 6.69
CA SER A 139 10.50 -4.25 7.54
C SER A 139 9.64 -3.44 8.50
N VAL A 140 10.29 -2.75 9.43
CA VAL A 140 9.66 -1.64 10.16
C VAL A 140 9.26 -0.53 9.20
N PRO A 141 8.12 0.16 9.44
CA PRO A 141 7.66 1.24 8.56
C PRO A 141 8.54 2.50 8.69
N MET A 142 8.89 3.08 7.56
CA MET A 142 9.48 4.41 7.46
C MET A 142 8.42 5.39 6.97
N LEU A 143 8.38 6.60 7.54
CA LEU A 143 7.41 7.63 7.18
C LEU A 143 8.12 8.88 6.71
N ALA A 144 7.68 9.42 5.58
CA ALA A 144 8.05 10.72 5.06
C ALA A 144 6.80 11.60 4.90
N ASN A 145 6.93 12.88 5.21
CA ASN A 145 5.91 13.91 4.95
C ASN A 145 6.58 14.96 4.06
N ASP A 146 6.26 14.93 2.77
CA ASP A 146 6.89 15.78 1.75
C ASP A 146 5.99 15.86 0.51
N MET A 147 6.45 16.58 -0.52
CA MET A 147 5.82 16.57 -1.83
C MET A 147 5.92 15.21 -2.49
N VAL A 148 4.92 14.84 -3.29
CA VAL A 148 4.90 13.60 -4.07
C VAL A 148 6.19 13.41 -4.86
N GLY A 149 6.68 14.45 -5.54
CA GLY A 149 7.91 14.38 -6.34
C GLY A 149 9.13 14.02 -5.50
N ALA A 150 9.26 14.55 -4.28
CA ALA A 150 10.36 14.25 -3.37
C ALA A 150 10.29 12.81 -2.87
N ILE A 151 9.09 12.34 -2.47
CA ILE A 151 8.87 10.96 -2.01
C ILE A 151 9.17 9.96 -3.13
N LEU A 152 8.69 10.21 -4.35
CA LEU A 152 8.95 9.32 -5.48
C LEU A 152 10.44 9.29 -5.85
N ASN A 153 11.12 10.44 -5.87
CA ASN A 153 12.55 10.49 -6.14
C ASN A 153 13.35 9.70 -5.08
N THR A 154 13.04 9.88 -3.81
CA THR A 154 13.65 9.11 -2.71
C THR A 154 13.37 7.61 -2.87
N ALA A 155 12.13 7.24 -3.17
CA ALA A 155 11.76 5.84 -3.39
C ALA A 155 12.53 5.22 -4.58
N LEU A 156 12.73 5.95 -5.66
CA LEU A 156 13.47 5.48 -6.83
C LEU A 156 14.97 5.37 -6.55
N LEU A 157 15.57 6.34 -5.89
CA LEU A 157 17.02 6.42 -5.66
C LEU A 157 17.47 5.55 -4.47
N ASP A 158 16.85 5.75 -3.30
CA ASP A 158 17.32 5.13 -2.05
C ASP A 158 16.82 3.68 -1.89
N PHE A 159 15.64 3.39 -2.44
CA PHE A 159 15.06 2.06 -2.32
C PHE A 159 15.29 1.18 -3.55
N GLY A 160 16.03 1.68 -4.55
CA GLY A 160 16.43 0.90 -5.73
C GLY A 160 15.19 0.29 -6.41
N ILE A 161 14.15 1.10 -6.64
CA ILE A 161 13.01 0.64 -7.44
C ILE A 161 13.53 0.45 -8.86
N VAL A 162 13.67 -0.81 -9.25
CA VAL A 162 14.07 -1.21 -10.59
C VAL A 162 12.81 -1.64 -11.32
N GLY A 163 12.39 -0.84 -12.27
CA GLY A 163 11.21 -1.12 -13.10
C GLY A 163 10.51 0.18 -13.50
N ASP A 164 9.69 0.08 -14.52
CA ASP A 164 8.96 1.22 -15.09
C ASP A 164 7.52 1.32 -14.56
N TYR A 165 7.06 0.30 -13.80
CA TYR A 165 5.68 0.13 -13.40
C TYR A 165 5.53 -0.30 -11.94
N ALA A 166 4.40 0.06 -11.33
CA ALA A 166 3.94 -0.40 -10.02
C ALA A 166 2.52 -0.95 -10.13
N LEU A 167 2.17 -1.87 -9.23
CA LEU A 167 0.78 -2.23 -8.97
C LEU A 167 0.19 -1.13 -8.08
N PHE A 168 -0.81 -0.47 -8.60
CA PHE A 168 -1.61 0.51 -7.88
C PHE A 168 -2.86 -0.18 -7.32
N ILE A 169 -2.99 -0.18 -6.01
CA ILE A 169 -4.11 -0.75 -5.28
C ILE A 169 -4.81 0.39 -4.55
N GLN A 170 -5.89 0.86 -5.13
CA GLN A 170 -6.70 1.90 -4.49
C GLN A 170 -7.35 1.32 -3.24
N THR A 171 -7.16 1.98 -2.10
CA THR A 171 -7.75 1.56 -0.84
C THR A 171 -8.65 2.66 -0.29
N GLN A 172 -9.87 2.31 0.08
CA GLN A 172 -10.82 3.22 0.70
C GLN A 172 -11.15 2.75 2.12
N PHE A 173 -10.93 3.64 3.06
CA PHE A 173 -11.34 3.48 4.46
C PHE A 173 -12.66 4.21 4.68
N SER A 174 -13.61 3.57 5.31
CA SER A 174 -14.86 4.20 5.72
C SER A 174 -15.05 4.00 7.21
N LEU A 175 -15.17 5.10 7.92
CA LEU A 175 -15.56 5.18 9.31
C LEU A 175 -16.99 5.73 9.37
N THR A 176 -17.66 5.61 10.50
CA THR A 176 -19.10 5.89 10.66
C THR A 176 -19.56 7.23 10.04
N GLN A 177 -18.71 8.24 10.02
CA GLN A 177 -19.04 9.57 9.47
C GLN A 177 -17.99 10.15 8.51
N ARG A 178 -16.90 9.43 8.22
CA ARG A 178 -15.79 9.94 7.41
C ARG A 178 -15.29 8.86 6.45
N LYS A 179 -14.92 9.29 5.26
CA LYS A 179 -14.19 8.48 4.30
C LYS A 179 -12.79 9.04 4.18
N ILE A 180 -11.81 8.16 4.26
CA ILE A 180 -10.40 8.47 4.08
C ILE A 180 -9.91 7.65 2.89
N ASN A 181 -9.33 8.32 1.91
CA ASN A 181 -8.75 7.65 0.76
C ASN A 181 -7.25 7.50 0.96
N GLY A 182 -6.76 6.29 0.74
CA GLY A 182 -5.34 5.98 0.73
C GLY A 182 -4.97 5.29 -0.56
N HIS A 183 -3.75 5.49 -0.98
CA HIS A 183 -3.18 4.84 -2.14
C HIS A 183 -2.12 3.85 -1.68
N PHE A 184 -2.21 2.63 -2.16
CA PHE A 184 -1.28 1.57 -1.87
C PHE A 184 -0.58 1.17 -3.17
N PHE A 185 0.74 1.21 -3.16
CA PHE A 185 1.57 0.77 -4.27
C PHE A 185 2.38 -0.45 -3.85
N LEU A 186 2.30 -1.50 -4.64
CA LEU A 186 3.15 -2.67 -4.52
C LEU A 186 4.11 -2.70 -5.71
N VAL A 187 5.40 -2.73 -5.41
CA VAL A 187 6.47 -2.85 -6.39
C VAL A 187 7.23 -4.14 -6.10
N PRO A 188 6.87 -5.25 -6.74
CA PRO A 188 7.59 -6.50 -6.60
C PRO A 188 9.01 -6.38 -7.14
N ASP A 189 9.95 -7.08 -6.51
CA ASP A 189 11.28 -7.22 -7.08
C ASP A 189 11.24 -8.10 -8.35
N PRO A 190 12.26 -8.02 -9.21
CA PRO A 190 12.31 -8.85 -10.42
C PRO A 190 12.12 -10.34 -10.12
N GLY A 191 11.15 -10.97 -10.78
CA GLY A 191 10.79 -12.38 -10.60
C GLY A 191 9.82 -12.68 -9.46
N ALA A 192 9.61 -11.77 -8.52
CA ALA A 192 8.68 -11.98 -7.39
C ALA A 192 7.23 -12.11 -7.86
N LEU A 193 6.86 -11.36 -8.90
CA LEU A 193 5.51 -11.43 -9.46
C LEU A 193 5.23 -12.78 -10.13
N ASP A 194 6.19 -13.33 -10.87
CA ASP A 194 6.09 -14.67 -11.46
C ASP A 194 5.89 -15.73 -10.37
N THR A 195 6.70 -15.64 -9.32
CA THR A 195 6.60 -16.52 -8.16
C THR A 195 5.20 -16.46 -7.55
N LEU A 196 4.66 -15.26 -7.36
CA LEU A 196 3.32 -15.05 -6.82
C LEU A 196 2.23 -15.64 -7.72
N MET A 197 2.26 -15.33 -9.02
CA MET A 197 1.25 -15.82 -9.98
C MET A 197 1.25 -17.35 -10.07
N ASN A 198 2.44 -17.97 -10.12
CA ASN A 198 2.57 -19.42 -10.14
C ASN A 198 1.97 -20.08 -8.88
N ALA A 199 2.21 -19.50 -7.69
CA ALA A 199 1.66 -20.02 -6.45
C ALA A 199 0.12 -19.92 -6.37
N LEU A 200 -0.45 -18.93 -7.06
CA LEU A 200 -1.90 -18.74 -7.14
C LEU A 200 -2.55 -19.62 -8.23
N GLY A 201 -1.76 -20.47 -8.93
CA GLY A 201 -2.26 -21.31 -10.02
C GLY A 201 -2.67 -20.53 -11.26
N VAL A 202 -2.20 -19.30 -11.40
CA VAL A 202 -2.47 -18.43 -12.53
C VAL A 202 -1.33 -18.56 -13.51
N GLU A 203 -1.56 -19.33 -14.59
CA GLU A 203 -0.54 -19.50 -15.63
C GLU A 203 -0.18 -18.16 -16.26
N VAL A 204 1.11 -17.90 -16.33
CA VAL A 204 1.65 -16.79 -17.09
C VAL A 204 1.88 -17.31 -18.51
N GLU A 205 0.94 -17.07 -19.42
CA GLU A 205 1.13 -17.40 -20.82
C GLU A 205 2.29 -16.58 -21.39
N TRP A 206 3.37 -17.27 -21.71
CA TRP A 206 4.47 -16.70 -22.46
C TRP A 206 4.00 -16.53 -23.91
N MET A 207 3.70 -15.32 -24.34
CA MET A 207 3.64 -15.06 -25.77
C MET A 207 5.06 -15.25 -26.34
N LYS A 208 5.18 -16.32 -27.12
CA LYS A 208 6.40 -16.66 -27.88
C LYS A 208 6.67 -15.64 -28.98
#